data_c07f4d84e789d36fd4cca99db2911352
#
_entry.id   c07f4d84e789d36fd4cca99db2911352
#
_cell.length_a   1.000
_cell.length_b   1.000
_cell.length_c   1.000
_cell.angle_alpha   90.00
_cell.angle_beta   90.00
_cell.angle_gamma   90.00
#
_symmetry.space_group_name_H-M   'P 1'
#
loop_
_entity.id
_entity.type
_entity.pdbx_description
1 polymer ?
#
loop_
_entity_poly.entity_id
_entity_poly.type
_entity_poly.pdbx_seq_one_letter_code
_entity_poly.pdbx_strand_id
1 'polypeptide(L)'
;MTKKVLITGASGGFGKLAVLTLLQKGHQVTATMRDVNGKNKIVADELRNAGAIVLEIDVTDDKSVTNGVQNAITELNGLDVLINNAGVGVLGMQEFFTTDDFQKVFDINFFGVQRMNRAVIPYFREKQDGLIIYTSSLLGRIALPFYGAYQASKWALEALAENYRVELSGFGVENCIVEPGGYPTAFSDNLLRPSDKSREMSYGDFAKVPEAVLRNFENVLKNNPQQDPQKVADAFAELIEKPKGEKPFRTTVDFIGMADHIQKYNEHLEQIMTGLYTNFGTEGMLKVKK
;
A
#
# COMPACT_ATOMS: atom_id res chain seq x y z
N MET A 1 -11.35 -12.24 -16.95
CA MET A 1 -12.24 -12.89 -15.94
C MET A 1 -12.54 -11.92 -14.81
N THR A 2 -13.77 -11.87 -14.33
CA THR A 2 -14.13 -11.09 -13.14
C THR A 2 -13.37 -11.59 -11.91
N LYS A 3 -12.73 -10.71 -11.15
CA LYS A 3 -12.05 -11.01 -9.90
C LYS A 3 -12.80 -10.41 -8.72
N LYS A 4 -12.67 -11.02 -7.55
CA LYS A 4 -13.24 -10.64 -6.27
C LYS A 4 -12.15 -9.98 -5.44
N VAL A 5 -12.26 -8.67 -5.22
CA VAL A 5 -11.17 -7.82 -4.69
C VAL A 5 -11.57 -7.22 -3.34
N LEU A 6 -10.70 -7.35 -2.36
CA LEU A 6 -10.77 -6.65 -1.08
C LEU A 6 -9.68 -5.57 -1.05
N ILE A 7 -10.07 -4.31 -0.82
CA ILE A 7 -9.11 -3.21 -0.73
C ILE A 7 -9.26 -2.45 0.59
N THR A 8 -8.14 -2.16 1.25
CA THR A 8 -8.10 -1.36 2.47
C THR A 8 -7.82 0.11 2.18
N GLY A 9 -8.36 1.02 3.02
CA GLY A 9 -8.12 2.45 2.88
C GLY A 9 -8.80 3.09 1.68
N ALA A 10 -10.04 2.68 1.38
CA ALA A 10 -10.81 3.14 0.22
C ALA A 10 -11.53 4.48 0.42
N SER A 11 -11.31 5.19 1.56
CA SER A 11 -11.98 6.47 1.83
C SER A 11 -11.45 7.65 1.01
N GLY A 12 -10.38 7.48 0.22
CA GLY A 12 -9.82 8.54 -0.61
C GLY A 12 -8.58 8.09 -1.39
N GLY A 13 -7.96 9.03 -2.09
CA GLY A 13 -6.71 8.82 -2.83
C GLY A 13 -6.74 7.60 -3.75
N PHE A 14 -5.65 6.83 -3.76
CA PHE A 14 -5.52 5.65 -4.61
C PHE A 14 -6.57 4.58 -4.34
N GLY A 15 -6.97 4.39 -3.07
CA GLY A 15 -7.94 3.37 -2.69
C GLY A 15 -9.31 3.62 -3.32
N LYS A 16 -9.83 4.85 -3.25
CA LYS A 16 -11.10 5.23 -3.87
C LYS A 16 -11.05 5.07 -5.40
N LEU A 17 -9.98 5.59 -6.04
CA LEU A 17 -9.79 5.49 -7.48
C LEU A 17 -9.70 4.02 -7.92
N ALA A 18 -8.96 3.18 -7.18
CA ALA A 18 -8.85 1.76 -7.48
C ALA A 18 -10.21 1.04 -7.41
N VAL A 19 -11.04 1.33 -6.39
CA VAL A 19 -12.40 0.77 -6.31
C VAL A 19 -13.20 1.11 -7.56
N LEU A 20 -13.25 2.39 -7.95
CA LEU A 20 -14.02 2.84 -9.12
C LEU A 20 -13.49 2.23 -10.42
N THR A 21 -12.17 2.20 -10.61
CA THR A 21 -11.52 1.61 -11.79
C THR A 21 -11.82 0.11 -11.90
N LEU A 22 -11.72 -0.63 -10.80
CA LEU A 22 -11.96 -2.07 -10.78
C LEU A 22 -13.44 -2.41 -11.04
N LEU A 23 -14.38 -1.62 -10.52
CA LEU A 23 -15.81 -1.77 -10.82
C LEU A 23 -16.09 -1.52 -12.30
N GLN A 24 -15.51 -0.46 -12.89
CA GLN A 24 -15.66 -0.16 -14.33
C GLN A 24 -15.11 -1.29 -15.22
N LYS A 25 -14.07 -1.99 -14.76
CA LYS A 25 -13.50 -3.16 -15.45
C LYS A 25 -14.28 -4.46 -15.20
N GLY A 26 -15.40 -4.40 -14.48
CA GLY A 26 -16.28 -5.53 -14.24
C GLY A 26 -15.83 -6.48 -13.12
N HIS A 27 -14.95 -6.05 -12.23
CA HIS A 27 -14.58 -6.77 -11.02
C HIS A 27 -15.63 -6.55 -9.91
N GLN A 28 -15.71 -7.47 -8.95
CA GLN A 28 -16.48 -7.31 -7.71
C GLN A 28 -15.54 -6.78 -6.63
N VAL A 29 -15.91 -5.69 -5.96
CA VAL A 29 -15.01 -5.00 -5.04
C VAL A 29 -15.66 -4.79 -3.69
N THR A 30 -14.97 -5.24 -2.64
CA THR A 30 -15.21 -4.81 -1.26
C THR A 30 -14.23 -3.68 -0.92
N ALA A 31 -14.77 -2.48 -0.76
CA ALA A 31 -14.07 -1.30 -0.32
C ALA A 31 -14.11 -1.21 1.21
N THR A 32 -12.95 -1.06 1.88
CA THR A 32 -12.96 -0.95 3.33
C THR A 32 -12.33 0.34 3.83
N MET A 33 -12.91 0.86 4.89
CA MET A 33 -12.48 2.08 5.59
C MET A 33 -12.99 2.06 7.02
N ARG A 34 -12.48 2.94 7.85
CA ARG A 34 -12.98 3.14 9.21
C ARG A 34 -14.20 4.06 9.20
N ASP A 35 -15.02 3.98 10.23
CA ASP A 35 -16.10 4.94 10.50
C ASP A 35 -17.01 5.20 9.29
N VAL A 36 -17.53 4.12 8.71
CA VAL A 36 -18.36 4.15 7.48
C VAL A 36 -19.71 4.85 7.68
N ASN A 37 -20.16 5.00 8.91
CA ASN A 37 -21.43 5.66 9.26
C ASN A 37 -21.23 7.08 9.82
N GLY A 38 -19.98 7.51 10.09
CA GLY A 38 -19.61 8.83 10.59
C GLY A 38 -18.78 9.61 9.59
N LYS A 39 -17.50 9.82 9.86
CA LYS A 39 -16.59 10.67 9.06
C LYS A 39 -16.56 10.27 7.56
N ASN A 40 -16.60 8.99 7.27
CA ASN A 40 -16.45 8.49 5.91
C ASN A 40 -17.80 8.13 5.24
N LYS A 41 -18.95 8.49 5.86
CA LYS A 41 -20.27 8.12 5.35
C LYS A 41 -20.50 8.58 3.90
N ILE A 42 -20.14 9.79 3.56
CA ILE A 42 -20.37 10.34 2.20
C ILE A 42 -19.63 9.49 1.16
N VAL A 43 -18.37 9.16 1.40
CA VAL A 43 -17.57 8.33 0.46
C VAL A 43 -18.07 6.89 0.46
N ALA A 44 -18.47 6.36 1.62
CA ALA A 44 -19.05 5.02 1.72
C ALA A 44 -20.34 4.90 0.88
N ASP A 45 -21.24 5.87 0.97
CA ASP A 45 -22.46 5.90 0.17
C ASP A 45 -22.19 6.08 -1.33
N GLU A 46 -21.22 6.92 -1.69
CA GLU A 46 -20.77 7.08 -3.09
C GLU A 46 -20.26 5.75 -3.68
N LEU A 47 -19.41 5.02 -2.94
CA LEU A 47 -18.89 3.74 -3.40
C LEU A 47 -19.96 2.65 -3.45
N ARG A 48 -20.92 2.63 -2.52
CA ARG A 48 -22.09 1.74 -2.60
C ARG A 48 -22.94 2.02 -3.84
N ASN A 49 -23.19 3.28 -4.13
CA ASN A 49 -23.93 3.70 -5.34
C ASN A 49 -23.20 3.33 -6.63
N ALA A 50 -21.87 3.28 -6.61
CA ALA A 50 -21.06 2.80 -7.73
C ALA A 50 -21.04 1.27 -7.87
N GLY A 51 -21.61 0.52 -6.91
CA GLY A 51 -21.71 -0.95 -6.92
C GLY A 51 -20.68 -1.68 -6.05
N ALA A 52 -19.91 -0.98 -5.23
CA ALA A 52 -19.01 -1.63 -4.26
C ALA A 52 -19.77 -2.15 -3.04
N ILE A 53 -19.33 -3.28 -2.50
CA ILE A 53 -19.60 -3.66 -1.13
C ILE A 53 -18.73 -2.76 -0.23
N VAL A 54 -19.32 -2.12 0.78
CA VAL A 54 -18.54 -1.26 1.69
C VAL A 54 -18.64 -1.80 3.12
N LEU A 55 -17.51 -2.20 3.65
CA LEU A 55 -17.37 -2.73 5.02
C LEU A 55 -16.47 -1.84 5.88
N GLU A 56 -16.71 -1.89 7.18
CA GLU A 56 -15.83 -1.23 8.14
C GLU A 56 -14.68 -2.17 8.52
N ILE A 57 -13.44 -1.72 8.29
CA ILE A 57 -12.22 -2.37 8.80
C ILE A 57 -11.29 -1.29 9.34
N ASP A 58 -10.93 -1.39 10.62
CA ASP A 58 -9.78 -0.75 11.19
C ASP A 58 -8.60 -1.73 11.17
N VAL A 59 -7.59 -1.44 10.37
CA VAL A 59 -6.41 -2.30 10.23
C VAL A 59 -5.55 -2.37 11.50
N THR A 60 -5.81 -1.51 12.49
CA THR A 60 -5.12 -1.50 13.78
C THR A 60 -5.81 -2.38 14.83
N ASP A 61 -6.98 -2.96 14.51
CA ASP A 61 -7.77 -3.82 15.40
C ASP A 61 -7.90 -5.24 14.84
N ASP A 62 -7.37 -6.23 15.56
CA ASP A 62 -7.37 -7.64 15.14
C ASP A 62 -8.78 -8.21 14.92
N LYS A 63 -9.75 -7.82 15.76
CA LYS A 63 -11.13 -8.29 15.65
C LYS A 63 -11.84 -7.65 14.46
N SER A 64 -11.64 -6.34 14.27
CA SER A 64 -12.16 -5.63 13.10
C SER A 64 -11.65 -6.26 11.81
N VAL A 65 -10.35 -6.55 11.72
CA VAL A 65 -9.73 -7.20 10.56
C VAL A 65 -10.31 -8.60 10.34
N THR A 66 -10.32 -9.44 11.37
CA THR A 66 -10.79 -10.83 11.24
C THR A 66 -12.24 -10.90 10.79
N ASN A 67 -13.12 -10.13 11.43
CA ASN A 67 -14.55 -10.09 11.09
C ASN A 67 -14.77 -9.47 9.70
N GLY A 68 -14.08 -8.38 9.40
CA GLY A 68 -14.19 -7.68 8.13
C GLY A 68 -13.75 -8.53 6.94
N VAL A 69 -12.66 -9.30 7.07
CA VAL A 69 -12.20 -10.24 6.02
C VAL A 69 -13.21 -11.38 5.84
N GLN A 70 -13.72 -11.97 6.92
CA GLN A 70 -14.72 -13.03 6.83
C GLN A 70 -16.00 -12.53 6.14
N ASN A 71 -16.47 -11.34 6.50
CA ASN A 71 -17.64 -10.73 5.88
C ASN A 71 -17.37 -10.45 4.38
N ALA A 72 -16.19 -9.94 4.01
CA ALA A 72 -15.84 -9.71 2.61
C ALA A 72 -15.85 -11.00 1.78
N ILE A 73 -15.30 -12.10 2.30
CA ILE A 73 -15.33 -13.42 1.65
C ILE A 73 -16.76 -13.89 1.47
N THR A 74 -17.61 -13.71 2.47
CA THR A 74 -19.03 -14.12 2.43
C THR A 74 -19.80 -13.30 1.40
N GLU A 75 -19.73 -11.97 1.47
CA GLU A 75 -20.47 -11.04 0.59
C GLU A 75 -20.04 -11.18 -0.89
N LEU A 76 -18.75 -11.38 -1.14
CA LEU A 76 -18.21 -11.63 -2.48
C LEU A 76 -18.45 -13.08 -2.94
N ASN A 77 -18.88 -13.99 -2.05
CA ASN A 77 -18.90 -15.43 -2.30
C ASN A 77 -17.50 -15.92 -2.78
N GLY A 78 -16.46 -15.58 -2.03
CA GLY A 78 -15.06 -15.89 -2.29
C GLY A 78 -14.17 -14.65 -2.36
N LEU A 79 -12.86 -14.85 -2.50
CA LEU A 79 -11.85 -13.79 -2.62
C LEU A 79 -10.74 -14.21 -3.58
N ASP A 80 -10.27 -13.29 -4.44
CA ASP A 80 -9.17 -13.52 -5.38
C ASP A 80 -8.00 -12.59 -5.11
N VAL A 81 -8.25 -11.37 -4.64
CA VAL A 81 -7.23 -10.32 -4.51
C VAL A 81 -7.41 -9.57 -3.20
N LEU A 82 -6.31 -9.37 -2.49
CA LEU A 82 -6.18 -8.41 -1.40
C LEU A 82 -5.29 -7.25 -1.86
N ILE A 83 -5.79 -6.00 -1.75
CA ILE A 83 -4.98 -4.79 -1.94
C ILE A 83 -4.79 -4.13 -0.58
N ASN A 84 -3.58 -4.26 -0.02
CA ASN A 84 -3.16 -3.55 1.18
C ASN A 84 -2.79 -2.11 0.81
N ASN A 85 -3.77 -1.21 0.87
CA ASN A 85 -3.56 0.19 0.47
C ASN A 85 -3.69 1.17 1.65
N ALA A 86 -4.33 0.79 2.76
CA ALA A 86 -4.41 1.65 3.95
C ALA A 86 -3.01 2.07 4.42
N GLY A 87 -2.84 3.36 4.70
CA GLY A 87 -1.58 3.90 5.16
C GLY A 87 -1.67 5.37 5.53
N VAL A 88 -0.70 5.83 6.30
CA VAL A 88 -0.53 7.23 6.70
C VAL A 88 0.89 7.68 6.47
N GLY A 89 1.07 8.96 6.11
CA GLY A 89 2.37 9.60 6.01
C GLY A 89 2.71 10.40 7.25
N VAL A 90 3.95 10.85 7.33
CA VAL A 90 4.43 11.77 8.36
C VAL A 90 5.17 12.95 7.73
N LEU A 91 5.28 14.05 8.43
CA LEU A 91 6.20 15.14 8.10
C LEU A 91 6.69 15.83 9.36
N GLY A 92 8.00 15.98 9.48
CA GLY A 92 8.63 16.71 10.58
C GLY A 92 10.06 16.29 10.84
N MET A 93 10.73 17.03 11.73
CA MET A 93 12.06 16.68 12.22
C MET A 93 12.01 15.36 12.99
N GLN A 94 12.92 14.44 12.71
CA GLN A 94 12.85 13.09 13.27
C GLN A 94 13.01 13.07 14.80
N GLU A 95 13.81 13.97 15.34
CA GLU A 95 13.98 14.09 16.80
C GLU A 95 12.70 14.51 17.54
N PHE A 96 11.73 15.13 16.85
CA PHE A 96 10.47 15.55 17.46
C PHE A 96 9.41 14.43 17.47
N PHE A 97 9.60 13.37 16.67
CA PHE A 97 8.76 12.19 16.74
C PHE A 97 9.14 11.33 17.94
N THR A 98 8.18 11.08 18.81
CA THR A 98 8.34 10.15 19.92
C THR A 98 8.31 8.70 19.45
N THR A 99 8.73 7.76 20.29
CA THR A 99 8.59 6.33 20.02
C THR A 99 7.13 5.95 19.77
N ASP A 100 6.18 6.55 20.49
CA ASP A 100 4.74 6.33 20.31
C ASP A 100 4.24 6.81 18.94
N ASP A 101 4.79 7.91 18.44
CA ASP A 101 4.47 8.37 17.08
C ASP A 101 4.94 7.35 16.02
N PHE A 102 6.16 6.80 16.17
CA PHE A 102 6.65 5.72 15.32
C PHE A 102 5.77 4.48 15.41
N GLN A 103 5.40 4.05 16.62
CA GLN A 103 4.52 2.90 16.84
C GLN A 103 3.17 3.08 16.14
N LYS A 104 2.54 4.26 16.22
CA LYS A 104 1.28 4.56 15.51
C LYS A 104 1.40 4.42 13.99
N VAL A 105 2.51 4.92 13.41
CA VAL A 105 2.75 4.79 11.96
C VAL A 105 2.95 3.33 11.57
N PHE A 106 3.77 2.60 12.33
CA PHE A 106 4.01 1.17 12.10
C PHE A 106 2.75 0.33 12.30
N ASP A 107 1.91 0.68 13.28
CA ASP A 107 0.67 -0.06 13.55
C ASP A 107 -0.27 -0.04 12.34
N ILE A 108 -0.33 1.08 11.61
CA ILE A 108 -1.13 1.19 10.39
C ILE A 108 -0.38 0.60 9.19
N ASN A 109 0.85 1.08 8.90
CA ASN A 109 1.54 0.85 7.63
C ASN A 109 2.18 -0.53 7.52
N PHE A 110 2.49 -1.17 8.65
CA PHE A 110 3.19 -2.45 8.72
C PHE A 110 2.38 -3.52 9.45
N PHE A 111 2.04 -3.32 10.71
CA PHE A 111 1.27 -4.31 11.47
C PHE A 111 -0.16 -4.47 10.96
N GLY A 112 -0.78 -3.39 10.47
CA GLY A 112 -2.08 -3.46 9.82
C GLY A 112 -2.07 -4.34 8.57
N VAL A 113 -1.02 -4.22 7.76
CA VAL A 113 -0.81 -5.12 6.60
C VAL A 113 -0.61 -6.56 7.07
N GLN A 114 0.18 -6.76 8.13
CA GLN A 114 0.40 -8.10 8.69
C GLN A 114 -0.89 -8.73 9.21
N ARG A 115 -1.77 -7.95 9.87
CA ARG A 115 -3.09 -8.43 10.31
C ARG A 115 -3.96 -8.84 9.13
N MET A 116 -4.04 -8.00 8.09
CA MET A 116 -4.79 -8.32 6.87
C MET A 116 -4.28 -9.58 6.18
N ASN A 117 -2.96 -9.72 6.03
CA ASN A 117 -2.34 -10.90 5.45
C ASN A 117 -2.68 -12.17 6.26
N ARG A 118 -2.52 -12.13 7.59
CA ARG A 118 -2.85 -13.26 8.46
C ARG A 118 -4.31 -13.69 8.38
N ALA A 119 -5.22 -12.75 8.17
CA ALA A 119 -6.64 -13.06 8.01
C ALA A 119 -6.99 -13.66 6.63
N VAL A 120 -6.29 -13.25 5.57
CA VAL A 120 -6.59 -13.66 4.18
C VAL A 120 -5.80 -14.89 3.74
N ILE A 121 -4.54 -15.02 4.13
CA ILE A 121 -3.62 -16.10 3.67
C ILE A 121 -4.18 -17.50 3.88
N PRO A 122 -4.81 -17.86 5.02
CA PRO A 122 -5.38 -19.20 5.18
C PRO A 122 -6.37 -19.56 4.06
N TYR A 123 -7.23 -18.62 3.69
CA TYR A 123 -8.20 -18.80 2.60
C TYR A 123 -7.51 -18.97 1.23
N PHE A 124 -6.54 -18.13 0.89
CA PHE A 124 -5.80 -18.24 -0.36
C PHE A 124 -4.98 -19.51 -0.45
N ARG A 125 -4.37 -19.93 0.66
CA ARG A 125 -3.59 -21.15 0.73
C ARG A 125 -4.45 -22.41 0.57
N GLU A 126 -5.64 -22.45 1.17
CA GLU A 126 -6.60 -23.54 0.97
C GLU A 126 -7.09 -23.59 -0.49
N LYS A 127 -7.40 -22.43 -1.06
CA LYS A 127 -7.80 -22.29 -2.46
C LYS A 127 -6.69 -22.60 -3.46
N GLN A 128 -5.41 -22.60 -3.05
CA GLN A 128 -4.20 -22.72 -3.88
C GLN A 128 -4.15 -21.63 -4.98
N ASP A 129 -4.75 -20.47 -4.71
CA ASP A 129 -4.80 -19.33 -5.62
C ASP A 129 -5.09 -18.05 -4.84
N GLY A 130 -4.43 -16.95 -5.24
CA GLY A 130 -4.65 -15.62 -4.68
C GLY A 130 -3.60 -14.63 -5.13
N LEU A 131 -3.93 -13.35 -4.97
CA LEU A 131 -3.01 -12.24 -5.24
C LEU A 131 -3.05 -11.26 -4.07
N ILE A 132 -1.88 -10.93 -3.53
CA ILE A 132 -1.73 -9.87 -2.54
C ILE A 132 -0.93 -8.73 -3.16
N ILE A 133 -1.51 -7.53 -3.17
CA ILE A 133 -0.85 -6.32 -3.66
C ILE A 133 -0.59 -5.40 -2.47
N TYR A 134 0.63 -4.91 -2.36
CA TYR A 134 1.07 -3.98 -1.33
C TYR A 134 1.28 -2.59 -1.92
N THR A 135 0.63 -1.59 -1.36
CA THR A 135 0.93 -0.19 -1.68
C THR A 135 2.12 0.27 -0.85
N SER A 136 3.31 0.19 -1.45
CA SER A 136 4.54 0.73 -0.87
C SER A 136 4.69 2.22 -1.20
N SER A 137 5.86 2.64 -1.56
CA SER A 137 6.23 4.00 -1.99
C SER A 137 7.63 3.97 -2.60
N LEU A 138 7.98 4.97 -3.41
CA LEU A 138 9.40 5.23 -3.69
C LEU A 138 10.22 5.38 -2.41
N LEU A 139 9.61 5.89 -1.34
CA LEU A 139 10.25 6.01 -0.02
C LEU A 139 10.38 4.67 0.74
N GLY A 140 9.96 3.56 0.14
CA GLY A 140 10.35 2.21 0.55
C GLY A 140 11.69 1.77 -0.07
N ARG A 141 12.29 2.59 -0.95
CA ARG A 141 13.53 2.32 -1.69
C ARG A 141 14.60 3.40 -1.54
N ILE A 142 14.19 4.62 -1.28
CA ILE A 142 15.06 5.77 -1.05
C ILE A 142 14.62 6.51 0.21
N ALA A 143 15.51 7.30 0.79
CA ALA A 143 15.23 8.11 1.95
C ALA A 143 15.24 9.59 1.60
N LEU A 144 14.19 10.31 2.04
CA LEU A 144 14.11 11.76 2.00
C LEU A 144 14.09 12.31 3.42
N PRO A 145 14.64 13.51 3.69
CA PRO A 145 14.53 14.14 4.99
C PRO A 145 13.07 14.41 5.37
N PHE A 146 12.78 14.40 6.66
CA PHE A 146 11.49 14.75 7.27
C PHE A 146 10.37 13.69 7.17
N TYR A 147 10.61 12.54 6.52
CA TYR A 147 9.64 11.45 6.37
C TYR A 147 10.04 10.16 7.13
N GLY A 148 10.96 10.22 8.12
CA GLY A 148 11.66 9.06 8.68
C GLY A 148 10.76 7.92 9.14
N ALA A 149 9.77 8.15 10.00
CA ALA A 149 8.89 7.08 10.48
C ALA A 149 8.08 6.42 9.34
N TYR A 150 7.62 7.23 8.37
CA TYR A 150 6.90 6.73 7.20
C TYR A 150 7.79 5.83 6.33
N GLN A 151 8.96 6.35 5.91
CA GLN A 151 9.84 5.57 5.04
C GLN A 151 10.36 4.32 5.73
N ALA A 152 10.70 4.37 7.02
CA ALA A 152 11.07 3.19 7.79
C ALA A 152 9.97 2.12 7.76
N SER A 153 8.69 2.52 7.90
CA SER A 153 7.56 1.60 7.80
C SER A 153 7.40 1.00 6.39
N LYS A 154 7.69 1.78 5.33
CA LYS A 154 7.63 1.29 3.94
C LYS A 154 8.80 0.37 3.60
N TRP A 155 10.01 0.64 4.09
CA TRP A 155 11.13 -0.30 3.99
C TRP A 155 10.84 -1.63 4.69
N ALA A 156 10.24 -1.60 5.87
CA ALA A 156 9.80 -2.81 6.57
C ALA A 156 8.73 -3.57 5.77
N LEU A 157 7.77 -2.86 5.18
CA LEU A 157 6.73 -3.45 4.32
C LEU A 157 7.32 -4.16 3.09
N GLU A 158 8.30 -3.55 2.43
CA GLU A 158 9.01 -4.15 1.30
C GLU A 158 9.66 -5.49 1.68
N ALA A 159 10.40 -5.50 2.78
CA ALA A 159 11.03 -6.72 3.29
C ALA A 159 10.00 -7.81 3.64
N LEU A 160 8.87 -7.43 4.23
CA LEU A 160 7.78 -8.36 4.55
C LEU A 160 7.18 -8.97 3.27
N ALA A 161 6.94 -8.14 2.25
CA ALA A 161 6.37 -8.58 0.99
C ALA A 161 7.31 -9.54 0.23
N GLU A 162 8.63 -9.31 0.29
CA GLU A 162 9.62 -10.24 -0.25
C GLU A 162 9.56 -11.62 0.40
N ASN A 163 9.42 -11.67 1.73
CA ASN A 163 9.27 -12.95 2.43
C ASN A 163 7.98 -13.67 2.01
N TYR A 164 6.85 -12.97 1.98
CA TYR A 164 5.58 -13.58 1.55
C TYR A 164 5.61 -14.04 0.09
N ARG A 165 6.30 -13.33 -0.80
CA ARG A 165 6.50 -13.76 -2.19
C ARG A 165 7.05 -15.17 -2.27
N VAL A 166 8.05 -15.45 -1.47
CA VAL A 166 8.75 -16.74 -1.46
C VAL A 166 7.97 -17.82 -0.70
N GLU A 167 7.53 -17.50 0.51
CA GLU A 167 6.83 -18.42 1.40
C GLU A 167 5.49 -18.91 0.84
N LEU A 168 4.80 -18.07 0.04
CA LEU A 168 3.48 -18.38 -0.48
C LEU A 168 3.48 -18.88 -1.93
N SER A 169 4.62 -18.85 -2.61
CA SER A 169 4.74 -19.24 -4.02
C SER A 169 4.30 -20.69 -4.27
N GLY A 170 4.68 -21.61 -3.39
CA GLY A 170 4.32 -23.02 -3.45
C GLY A 170 2.83 -23.30 -3.25
N PHE A 171 2.08 -22.35 -2.69
CA PHE A 171 0.63 -22.40 -2.51
C PHE A 171 -0.14 -21.67 -3.62
N GLY A 172 0.54 -21.24 -4.67
CA GLY A 172 -0.09 -20.56 -5.77
C GLY A 172 -0.55 -19.12 -5.46
N VAL A 173 -0.08 -18.51 -4.38
CA VAL A 173 -0.40 -17.13 -4.00
C VAL A 173 0.68 -16.18 -4.49
N GLU A 174 0.30 -15.24 -5.36
CA GLU A 174 1.19 -14.21 -5.88
C GLU A 174 1.26 -13.01 -4.93
N ASN A 175 2.41 -12.38 -4.87
CA ASN A 175 2.63 -11.15 -4.11
C ASN A 175 3.26 -10.11 -5.04
N CYS A 176 2.68 -8.90 -5.07
CA CYS A 176 3.17 -7.78 -5.88
C CYS A 176 3.23 -6.51 -5.06
N ILE A 177 4.20 -5.66 -5.34
CA ILE A 177 4.36 -4.35 -4.73
C ILE A 177 4.11 -3.27 -5.79
N VAL A 178 3.31 -2.27 -5.45
CA VAL A 178 3.22 -1.02 -6.21
C VAL A 178 3.96 0.05 -5.42
N GLU A 179 4.89 0.74 -6.08
CA GLU A 179 5.77 1.77 -5.52
C GLU A 179 5.40 3.15 -6.10
N PRO A 180 4.36 3.83 -5.57
CA PRO A 180 4.00 5.16 -6.04
C PRO A 180 5.04 6.21 -5.65
N GLY A 181 5.23 7.21 -6.53
CA GLY A 181 5.80 8.50 -6.16
C GLY A 181 4.84 9.34 -5.30
N GLY A 182 5.10 10.62 -5.19
CA GLY A 182 4.14 11.55 -4.59
C GLY A 182 3.09 11.97 -5.59
N TYR A 183 1.85 12.10 -5.13
CA TYR A 183 0.70 12.46 -5.96
C TYR A 183 -0.18 13.51 -5.28
N PRO A 184 -0.88 14.38 -6.03
CA PRO A 184 -1.80 15.37 -5.49
C PRO A 184 -3.09 14.67 -4.99
N THR A 185 -3.03 14.13 -3.80
CA THR A 185 -4.16 13.48 -3.11
C THR A 185 -4.30 14.05 -1.70
N ALA A 186 -5.42 13.81 -1.04
CA ALA A 186 -5.63 14.17 0.36
C ALA A 186 -4.64 13.48 1.35
N PHE A 187 -3.68 12.72 0.86
CA PHE A 187 -2.61 12.14 1.68
C PHE A 187 -1.77 13.22 2.36
N SER A 188 -1.41 14.29 1.62
CA SER A 188 -0.65 15.43 2.17
C SER A 188 -1.39 16.15 3.28
N ASP A 189 -2.73 16.24 3.19
CA ASP A 189 -3.57 16.91 4.20
C ASP A 189 -3.63 16.12 5.52
N ASN A 190 -3.39 14.81 5.46
CA ASN A 190 -3.51 13.88 6.57
C ASN A 190 -2.15 13.39 7.12
N LEU A 191 -1.05 14.08 6.80
CA LEU A 191 0.26 13.74 7.35
C LEU A 191 0.30 13.91 8.87
N LEU A 192 0.74 12.89 9.57
CA LEU A 192 0.98 12.99 11.00
C LEU A 192 2.18 13.90 11.27
N ARG A 193 2.02 14.77 12.27
CA ARG A 193 3.08 15.66 12.75
C ARG A 193 3.66 15.12 14.04
N PRO A 194 4.92 15.45 14.36
CA PRO A 194 5.53 15.03 15.63
C PRO A 194 4.71 15.53 16.82
N SER A 195 4.60 14.71 17.84
CA SER A 195 3.88 15.06 19.07
C SER A 195 4.74 15.87 20.05
N ASP A 196 6.07 15.74 20.03
CA ASP A 196 6.98 16.49 20.90
C ASP A 196 7.43 17.81 20.25
N LYS A 197 6.88 18.91 20.73
CA LYS A 197 7.25 20.27 20.30
C LYS A 197 8.28 20.94 21.21
N SER A 198 8.67 20.30 22.31
CA SER A 198 9.57 20.92 23.30
C SER A 198 10.96 21.23 22.74
N ARG A 199 11.34 20.53 21.66
CA ARG A 199 12.66 20.65 21.02
C ARG A 199 12.71 21.66 19.86
N GLU A 200 11.56 22.17 19.41
CA GLU A 200 11.48 23.07 18.24
C GLU A 200 12.36 24.32 18.42
N MET A 201 12.37 24.90 19.63
CA MET A 201 13.17 26.11 19.90
C MET A 201 14.68 25.90 19.68
N SER A 202 15.21 24.71 19.94
CA SER A 202 16.63 24.42 19.79
C SER A 202 17.07 24.35 18.31
N TYR A 203 16.12 24.16 17.41
CA TYR A 203 16.34 24.12 15.96
C TYR A 203 16.15 25.49 15.28
N GLY A 204 15.58 26.48 15.99
CA GLY A 204 15.34 27.81 15.44
C GLY A 204 14.54 27.77 14.13
N ASP A 205 15.01 28.51 13.13
CA ASP A 205 14.33 28.54 11.82
C ASP A 205 14.39 27.22 11.05
N PHE A 206 15.31 26.32 11.36
CA PHE A 206 15.40 25.02 10.71
C PHE A 206 14.16 24.14 11.04
N ALA A 207 13.48 24.35 12.17
CA ALA A 207 12.23 23.65 12.50
C ALA A 207 11.10 23.91 11.48
N LYS A 208 11.20 25.00 10.70
CA LYS A 208 10.19 25.37 9.67
C LYS A 208 10.48 24.74 8.31
N VAL A 209 11.66 24.17 8.10
CA VAL A 209 12.11 23.62 6.80
C VAL A 209 11.20 22.49 6.31
N PRO A 210 10.72 21.53 7.14
CA PRO A 210 9.83 20.47 6.67
C PRO A 210 8.60 20.99 5.94
N GLU A 211 7.92 22.00 6.50
CA GLU A 211 6.72 22.60 5.87
C GLU A 211 7.05 23.37 4.59
N ALA A 212 8.23 23.99 4.51
CA ALA A 212 8.67 24.66 3.29
C ALA A 212 8.96 23.67 2.16
N VAL A 213 9.60 22.54 2.50
CA VAL A 213 9.87 21.44 1.56
C VAL A 213 8.56 20.83 1.06
N LEU A 214 7.58 20.57 1.94
CA LEU A 214 6.27 20.07 1.53
C LEU A 214 5.58 21.01 0.55
N ARG A 215 5.51 22.32 0.86
CA ARG A 215 4.88 23.32 -0.05
C ARG A 215 5.56 23.34 -1.42
N ASN A 216 6.89 23.28 -1.47
CA ASN A 216 7.61 23.24 -2.74
C ASN A 216 7.27 21.96 -3.53
N PHE A 217 7.20 20.83 -2.84
CA PHE A 217 6.82 19.57 -3.46
C PHE A 217 5.39 19.58 -4.00
N GLU A 218 4.44 20.10 -3.24
CA GLU A 218 3.04 20.27 -3.70
C GLU A 218 2.94 21.14 -4.94
N ASN A 219 3.78 22.21 -5.03
CA ASN A 219 3.84 23.04 -6.24
C ASN A 219 4.38 22.25 -7.45
N VAL A 220 5.38 21.38 -7.25
CA VAL A 220 5.87 20.49 -8.32
C VAL A 220 4.73 19.56 -8.79
N LEU A 221 3.98 18.97 -7.86
CA LEU A 221 2.87 18.07 -8.19
C LEU A 221 1.75 18.79 -8.96
N LYS A 222 1.35 19.99 -8.51
CA LYS A 222 0.30 20.80 -9.17
C LYS A 222 0.66 21.17 -10.61
N ASN A 223 1.95 21.35 -10.89
CA ASN A 223 2.44 21.73 -12.22
C ASN A 223 2.79 20.53 -13.12
N ASN A 224 2.60 19.33 -12.66
CA ASN A 224 2.87 18.10 -13.44
C ASN A 224 1.56 17.30 -13.67
N PRO A 225 0.83 17.55 -14.77
CA PRO A 225 -0.41 16.85 -15.05
C PRO A 225 -0.22 15.34 -15.34
N GLN A 226 1.02 14.88 -15.61
CA GLN A 226 1.31 13.46 -15.79
C GLN A 226 1.30 12.70 -14.45
N GLN A 227 1.51 13.41 -13.33
CA GLN A 227 1.46 12.84 -11.98
C GLN A 227 0.00 12.69 -11.52
N ASP A 228 -0.79 11.97 -12.30
CA ASP A 228 -2.20 11.69 -12.05
C ASP A 228 -2.34 10.47 -11.14
N PRO A 229 -2.99 10.58 -9.95
CA PRO A 229 -3.22 9.47 -9.05
C PRO A 229 -4.01 8.30 -9.68
N GLN A 230 -4.74 8.53 -10.77
CA GLN A 230 -5.40 7.49 -11.56
C GLN A 230 -4.41 6.43 -12.05
N LYS A 231 -3.17 6.82 -12.38
CA LYS A 231 -2.12 5.90 -12.83
C LYS A 231 -1.79 4.80 -11.82
N VAL A 232 -1.93 5.08 -10.52
CA VAL A 232 -1.74 4.08 -9.47
C VAL A 232 -2.91 3.09 -9.43
N ALA A 233 -4.13 3.58 -9.59
CA ALA A 233 -5.32 2.72 -9.71
C ALA A 233 -5.25 1.83 -10.96
N ASP A 234 -4.80 2.38 -12.09
CA ASP A 234 -4.58 1.64 -13.34
C ASP A 234 -3.53 0.52 -13.14
N ALA A 235 -2.43 0.81 -12.43
CA ALA A 235 -1.39 -0.18 -12.13
C ALA A 235 -1.93 -1.36 -11.30
N PHE A 236 -2.81 -1.12 -10.30
CA PHE A 236 -3.49 -2.20 -9.59
C PHE A 236 -4.33 -3.06 -10.53
N ALA A 237 -5.12 -2.42 -11.40
CA ALA A 237 -5.97 -3.13 -12.34
C ALA A 237 -5.15 -3.96 -13.35
N GLU A 238 -4.07 -3.39 -13.89
CA GLU A 238 -3.15 -4.10 -14.79
C GLU A 238 -2.52 -5.33 -14.14
N LEU A 239 -2.09 -5.23 -12.88
CA LEU A 239 -1.56 -6.37 -12.13
C LEU A 239 -2.61 -7.47 -11.95
N ILE A 240 -3.85 -7.10 -11.66
CA ILE A 240 -4.96 -8.07 -11.49
C ILE A 240 -5.29 -8.78 -12.80
N GLU A 241 -5.23 -8.06 -13.93
CA GLU A 241 -5.57 -8.59 -15.27
C GLU A 241 -4.45 -9.45 -15.88
N LYS A 242 -3.18 -9.28 -15.46
CA LYS A 242 -2.08 -10.11 -15.94
C LYS A 242 -2.27 -11.59 -15.55
N PRO A 243 -1.86 -12.54 -16.43
CA PRO A 243 -1.89 -13.96 -16.12
C PRO A 243 -1.09 -14.30 -14.85
N LYS A 244 -1.48 -15.39 -14.19
CA LYS A 244 -0.76 -15.94 -13.04
C LYS A 244 0.67 -16.34 -13.43
N GLY A 245 1.65 -15.89 -12.67
CA GLY A 245 3.07 -16.13 -12.90
C GLY A 245 3.75 -15.16 -13.87
N GLU A 246 3.01 -14.15 -14.38
CA GLU A 246 3.54 -13.14 -15.31
C GLU A 246 3.53 -11.72 -14.72
N LYS A 247 3.09 -11.59 -13.47
CA LYS A 247 3.05 -10.30 -12.79
C LYS A 247 4.45 -9.91 -12.33
N PRO A 248 4.91 -8.67 -12.59
CA PRO A 248 6.13 -8.17 -11.99
C PRO A 248 5.97 -8.11 -10.47
N PHE A 249 7.02 -8.47 -9.75
CA PHE A 249 6.99 -8.36 -8.28
C PHE A 249 6.89 -6.91 -7.82
N ARG A 250 7.59 -5.97 -8.50
CA ARG A 250 7.51 -4.53 -8.24
C ARG A 250 7.05 -3.77 -9.47
N THR A 251 6.20 -2.78 -9.24
CA THR A 251 5.70 -1.84 -10.25
C THR A 251 5.89 -0.43 -9.71
N THR A 252 6.86 0.29 -10.25
CA THR A 252 7.10 1.69 -9.92
C THR A 252 6.16 2.58 -10.70
N VAL A 253 5.47 3.50 -10.03
CA VAL A 253 4.52 4.43 -10.66
C VAL A 253 4.90 5.85 -10.26
N ASP A 254 5.62 6.55 -11.13
CA ASP A 254 6.09 7.93 -10.89
C ASP A 254 6.38 8.64 -12.19
N PHE A 255 6.01 9.90 -12.29
CA PHE A 255 6.20 10.76 -13.45
C PHE A 255 6.92 12.08 -13.09
N ILE A 256 7.60 12.10 -11.92
CA ILE A 256 8.48 13.23 -11.51
C ILE A 256 9.93 12.97 -11.97
N GLY A 257 10.21 11.78 -12.49
CA GLY A 257 11.52 11.42 -13.04
C GLY A 257 12.35 10.47 -12.17
N MET A 258 11.78 9.91 -11.11
CA MET A 258 12.48 8.93 -10.26
C MET A 258 12.22 7.48 -10.68
N ALA A 259 11.17 7.21 -11.47
CA ALA A 259 10.76 5.85 -11.84
C ALA A 259 11.91 5.02 -12.43
N ASP A 260 12.60 5.54 -13.45
CA ASP A 260 13.68 4.81 -14.13
C ASP A 260 14.86 4.47 -13.20
N HIS A 261 15.15 5.35 -12.25
CA HIS A 261 16.23 5.11 -11.27
C HIS A 261 15.85 4.00 -10.29
N ILE A 262 14.63 4.05 -9.77
CA ILE A 262 14.11 3.04 -8.84
C ILE A 262 13.95 1.70 -9.55
N GLN A 263 13.48 1.68 -10.79
CA GLN A 263 13.37 0.45 -11.56
C GLN A 263 14.73 -0.24 -11.73
N LYS A 264 15.78 0.50 -12.10
CA LYS A 264 17.14 -0.05 -12.22
C LYS A 264 17.66 -0.58 -10.88
N TYR A 265 17.37 0.12 -9.79
CA TYR A 265 17.70 -0.35 -8.44
C TYR A 265 16.98 -1.66 -8.11
N ASN A 266 15.67 -1.76 -8.40
CA ASN A 266 14.87 -2.95 -8.18
C ASN A 266 15.33 -4.13 -9.03
N GLU A 267 15.70 -3.89 -10.30
CA GLU A 267 16.26 -4.92 -11.20
C GLU A 267 17.58 -5.48 -10.66
N HIS A 268 18.46 -4.60 -10.15
CA HIS A 268 19.71 -5.04 -9.55
C HIS A 268 19.50 -5.85 -8.27
N LEU A 269 18.57 -5.42 -7.42
CA LEU A 269 18.19 -6.17 -6.21
C LEU A 269 17.63 -7.55 -6.57
N GLU A 270 16.76 -7.65 -7.57
CA GLU A 270 16.21 -8.92 -8.04
C GLU A 270 17.31 -9.88 -8.53
N GLN A 271 18.34 -9.36 -9.20
CA GLN A 271 19.51 -10.16 -9.63
C GLN A 271 20.28 -10.70 -8.41
N ILE A 272 20.51 -9.86 -7.38
CA ILE A 272 21.16 -10.28 -6.13
C ILE A 272 20.35 -11.38 -5.45
N MET A 273 19.04 -11.16 -5.30
CA MET A 273 18.14 -12.12 -4.64
C MET A 273 18.07 -13.44 -5.40
N THR A 274 17.94 -13.39 -6.73
CA THR A 274 17.95 -14.60 -7.57
C THR A 274 19.26 -15.37 -7.39
N GLY A 275 20.41 -14.69 -7.39
CA GLY A 275 21.70 -15.31 -7.14
C GLY A 275 21.80 -15.99 -5.78
N LEU A 276 21.31 -15.36 -4.71
CA LEU A 276 21.25 -15.95 -3.38
C LEU A 276 20.39 -17.21 -3.35
N TYR A 277 19.16 -17.16 -3.89
CA TYR A 277 18.27 -18.32 -3.94
C TYR A 277 18.85 -19.47 -4.78
N THR A 278 19.54 -19.15 -5.89
CA THR A 278 20.24 -20.15 -6.69
C THR A 278 21.36 -20.81 -5.88
N ASN A 279 22.17 -20.02 -5.18
CA ASN A 279 23.26 -20.54 -4.35
C ASN A 279 22.74 -21.44 -3.19
N PHE A 280 21.55 -21.18 -2.68
CA PHE A 280 20.91 -22.01 -1.67
C PHE A 280 20.12 -23.19 -2.24
N GLY A 281 20.01 -23.35 -3.55
CA GLY A 281 19.20 -24.37 -4.21
C GLY A 281 17.70 -24.19 -4.03
N THR A 282 17.24 -22.95 -3.82
CA THR A 282 15.84 -22.60 -3.53
C THR A 282 15.22 -21.66 -4.57
N GLU A 283 15.83 -21.49 -5.72
CA GLU A 283 15.37 -20.60 -6.80
C GLU A 283 13.93 -20.91 -7.27
N GLY A 284 13.50 -22.16 -7.15
CA GLY A 284 12.12 -22.56 -7.45
C GLY A 284 11.06 -21.85 -6.60
N MET A 285 11.43 -21.36 -5.42
CA MET A 285 10.54 -20.63 -4.52
C MET A 285 10.26 -19.18 -5.00
N LEU A 286 10.99 -18.66 -5.97
CA LEU A 286 10.69 -17.39 -6.63
C LEU A 286 9.57 -17.50 -7.68
N LYS A 287 9.20 -18.73 -8.06
CA LYS A 287 8.18 -19.00 -9.07
C LYS A 287 6.90 -19.47 -8.42
N VAL A 288 5.81 -18.75 -8.68
CA VAL A 288 4.50 -19.15 -8.16
C VAL A 288 4.03 -20.43 -8.84
N LYS A 289 3.48 -21.33 -8.04
CA LYS A 289 2.84 -22.56 -8.55
C LYS A 289 1.62 -22.19 -9.39
N LYS A 290 1.59 -22.64 -10.63
CA LYS A 290 0.47 -22.45 -11.55
C LYS A 290 -0.71 -23.36 -11.23
#